data_861059a27c9c0cf8fd8637f5bf223264
#
_entry.id   861059a27c9c0cf8fd8637f5bf223264
#
_cell.length_a   1.000
_cell.length_b   1.000
_cell.length_c   1.000
_cell.angle_alpha   90.00
_cell.angle_beta   90.00
_cell.angle_gamma   90.00
#
_symmetry.space_group_name_H-M   'P 1'
#
loop_
_entity.id
_entity.type
_entity.pdbx_description
1 polymer ?
#
loop_
_entity_poly.entity_id
_entity_poly.type
_entity_poly.pdbx_seq_one_letter_code
_entity_poly.pdbx_strand_id
1 'polypeptide(L)'
;MLKISTSLLAIILALGSAGAGQAQTAPHSTPPDAFRHFSDSELAKLSTGKGPLTLSTLADHQNYYVLVAGRTGPGEVEVHEHWIDYMAIQQGEAEFTSGGTVTGMRDTAPGERRGGTITGGTVVTIKQGDFLMVPAGQPHLTMIKPGSNFRAIVFKVRE
;
A
#
# COMPACT_ATOMS: atom_id res chain seq x y z
N MET A 1 -15.02 -15.88 63.99
CA MET A 1 -15.85 -15.82 62.78
C MET A 1 -15.06 -15.07 61.70
N LEU A 2 -14.42 -15.81 60.83
CA LEU A 2 -13.55 -15.28 59.78
C LEU A 2 -14.32 -15.36 58.45
N LYS A 3 -14.59 -14.19 57.82
CA LYS A 3 -15.26 -14.12 56.53
C LYS A 3 -14.21 -14.22 55.44
N ILE A 4 -14.24 -15.30 54.67
CA ILE A 4 -13.41 -15.49 53.48
C ILE A 4 -14.16 -14.87 52.29
N SER A 5 -13.57 -13.82 51.71
CA SER A 5 -14.07 -13.19 50.50
C SER A 5 -13.42 -13.85 49.28
N THR A 6 -14.21 -14.56 48.48
CA THR A 6 -13.78 -15.16 47.21
C THR A 6 -13.85 -14.11 46.11
N SER A 7 -12.69 -13.59 45.71
CA SER A 7 -12.58 -12.76 44.51
C SER A 7 -12.55 -13.63 43.28
N LEU A 8 -13.57 -13.50 42.44
CA LEU A 8 -13.66 -14.15 41.15
C LEU A 8 -12.79 -13.36 40.10
N LEU A 9 -11.68 -13.96 39.72
CA LEU A 9 -10.78 -13.40 38.69
C LEU A 9 -11.35 -13.72 37.31
N ALA A 10 -11.96 -12.73 36.66
CA ALA A 10 -12.41 -12.86 35.27
C ALA A 10 -11.21 -12.76 34.33
N ILE A 11 -10.84 -13.88 33.72
CA ILE A 11 -9.85 -13.93 32.64
C ILE A 11 -10.54 -13.45 31.34
N ILE A 12 -10.23 -12.23 30.91
CA ILE A 12 -10.63 -11.73 29.59
C ILE A 12 -9.66 -12.31 28.57
N LEU A 13 -10.14 -13.28 27.82
CA LEU A 13 -9.42 -13.84 26.66
C LEU A 13 -9.49 -12.81 25.53
N ALA A 14 -8.43 -12.03 25.33
CA ALA A 14 -8.30 -11.15 24.18
C ALA A 14 -8.03 -12.00 22.94
N LEU A 15 -9.06 -12.22 22.13
CA LEU A 15 -8.92 -12.73 20.77
C LEU A 15 -8.18 -11.69 19.94
N GLY A 16 -6.90 -11.94 19.70
CA GLY A 16 -6.09 -11.15 18.77
C GLY A 16 -6.63 -11.29 17.35
N SER A 17 -7.32 -10.28 16.85
CA SER A 17 -7.65 -10.16 15.44
C SER A 17 -6.37 -9.96 14.65
N ALA A 18 -6.08 -10.90 13.73
CA ALA A 18 -5.02 -10.77 12.75
C ALA A 18 -5.23 -9.47 11.95
N GLY A 19 -4.27 -8.55 12.03
CA GLY A 19 -4.35 -7.25 11.42
C GLY A 19 -4.44 -7.34 9.90
N ALA A 20 -5.60 -7.02 9.37
CA ALA A 20 -5.75 -6.60 7.98
C ALA A 20 -4.86 -5.39 7.75
N GLY A 21 -4.16 -5.37 6.60
CA GLY A 21 -3.22 -4.32 6.25
C GLY A 21 -3.79 -2.92 6.49
N GLN A 22 -3.05 -2.11 7.22
CA GLN A 22 -3.45 -0.76 7.58
C GLN A 22 -3.54 0.09 6.31
N ALA A 23 -4.77 0.47 5.94
CA ALA A 23 -4.97 1.61 5.08
C ALA A 23 -4.37 2.84 5.78
N GLN A 24 -3.44 3.54 5.14
CA GLN A 24 -2.86 4.75 5.69
C GLN A 24 -3.94 5.85 5.74
N THR A 25 -4.54 6.03 6.90
CA THR A 25 -5.45 7.13 7.23
C THR A 25 -4.83 8.09 8.25
N ALA A 26 -3.51 8.19 8.32
CA ALA A 26 -2.89 9.24 9.13
C ALA A 26 -3.22 10.61 8.51
N PRO A 27 -3.64 11.59 9.31
CA PRO A 27 -3.79 12.95 8.81
C PRO A 27 -2.44 13.40 8.23
N HIS A 28 -2.47 13.98 7.02
CA HIS A 28 -1.28 14.46 6.34
C HIS A 28 -0.56 15.47 7.25
N SER A 29 0.66 15.11 7.66
CA SER A 29 1.48 15.98 8.50
C SER A 29 2.07 17.11 7.65
N THR A 30 2.32 18.24 8.28
CA THR A 30 3.09 19.31 7.64
C THR A 30 4.49 18.77 7.31
N PRO A 31 4.98 18.95 6.07
CA PRO A 31 6.28 18.41 5.69
C PRO A 31 7.42 19.06 6.48
N PRO A 32 8.52 18.35 6.68
CA PRO A 32 9.73 18.99 7.16
C PRO A 32 10.23 20.00 6.10
N ASP A 33 10.45 21.24 6.50
CA ASP A 33 10.99 22.31 5.65
C ASP A 33 12.50 22.13 5.36
N ALA A 34 12.96 20.89 5.23
CA ALA A 34 14.36 20.56 5.08
C ALA A 34 14.61 19.69 3.83
N PHE A 35 15.72 19.98 3.17
CA PHE A 35 16.23 19.12 2.11
C PHE A 35 16.40 17.69 2.63
N ARG A 36 15.92 16.71 1.83
CA ARG A 36 16.07 15.27 2.08
C ARG A 36 16.69 14.58 0.88
N HIS A 37 17.64 13.72 1.14
CA HIS A 37 18.24 12.84 0.16
C HIS A 37 18.07 11.40 0.63
N PHE A 38 17.55 10.56 -0.25
CA PHE A 38 17.43 9.12 -0.03
C PHE A 38 18.33 8.40 -1.03
N SER A 39 19.38 7.76 -0.54
CA SER A 39 20.21 6.89 -1.37
C SER A 39 19.45 5.62 -1.78
N ASP A 40 19.91 4.94 -2.84
CA ASP A 40 19.32 3.66 -3.24
C ASP A 40 19.32 2.62 -2.11
N SER A 41 20.38 2.56 -1.31
CA SER A 41 20.47 1.65 -0.17
C SER A 41 19.47 1.97 0.95
N GLU A 42 19.12 3.24 1.18
CA GLU A 42 18.09 3.64 2.12
C GLU A 42 16.70 3.28 1.60
N LEU A 43 16.42 3.57 0.33
CA LEU A 43 15.16 3.16 -0.32
C LEU A 43 14.98 1.64 -0.31
N ALA A 44 16.06 0.89 -0.52
CA ALA A 44 16.03 -0.58 -0.42
C ALA A 44 15.63 -1.04 0.99
N LYS A 45 16.20 -0.47 2.04
CA LYS A 45 15.85 -0.78 3.44
C LYS A 45 14.39 -0.43 3.74
N LEU A 46 13.93 0.76 3.31
CA LEU A 46 12.58 1.24 3.51
C LEU A 46 11.53 0.41 2.76
N SER A 47 11.90 -0.23 1.65
CA SER A 47 11.03 -1.09 0.85
C SER A 47 11.04 -2.56 1.24
N THR A 48 11.76 -2.94 2.30
CA THR A 48 11.89 -4.33 2.77
C THR A 48 11.12 -4.52 4.08
N GLY A 49 10.24 -5.52 4.12
CA GLY A 49 9.42 -5.84 5.29
C GLY A 49 9.01 -7.31 5.33
N LYS A 50 8.13 -7.67 6.26
CA LYS A 50 7.70 -9.07 6.49
C LYS A 50 6.56 -9.53 5.59
N GLY A 51 5.87 -8.62 4.92
CA GLY A 51 4.69 -8.92 4.09
C GLY A 51 4.99 -8.88 2.59
N PRO A 52 4.00 -9.24 1.77
CA PRO A 52 4.11 -9.18 0.31
C PRO A 52 4.17 -7.74 -0.23
N LEU A 53 3.76 -6.77 0.57
CA LEU A 53 3.84 -5.35 0.29
C LEU A 53 4.38 -4.61 1.52
N THR A 54 5.37 -3.76 1.30
CA THR A 54 5.90 -2.82 2.28
C THR A 54 5.78 -1.41 1.72
N LEU A 55 5.16 -0.51 2.47
CA LEU A 55 5.03 0.91 2.13
C LEU A 55 5.72 1.75 3.20
N SER A 56 6.59 2.66 2.78
CA SER A 56 7.22 3.64 3.67
C SER A 56 7.05 5.04 3.11
N THR A 57 6.51 5.94 3.92
CA THR A 57 6.28 7.33 3.53
C THR A 57 7.59 8.10 3.51
N LEU A 58 7.88 8.74 2.38
CA LEU A 58 9.04 9.61 2.18
C LEU A 58 8.69 11.10 2.38
N ALA A 59 7.49 11.49 1.97
CA ALA A 59 6.93 12.82 2.16
C ALA A 59 5.42 12.72 2.30
N ASP A 60 4.82 13.62 3.08
CA ASP A 60 3.38 13.65 3.33
C ASP A 60 2.89 15.09 3.43
N HIS A 61 1.99 15.47 2.52
CA HIS A 61 1.43 16.80 2.36
C HIS A 61 -0.10 16.72 2.21
N GLN A 62 -0.78 17.82 2.33
CA GLN A 62 -2.23 17.85 2.26
C GLN A 62 -2.80 17.35 0.93
N ASN A 63 -2.13 17.63 -0.19
CA ASN A 63 -2.59 17.34 -1.54
C ASN A 63 -1.69 16.36 -2.31
N TYR A 64 -0.61 15.89 -1.72
CA TYR A 64 0.21 14.80 -2.27
C TYR A 64 0.99 14.09 -1.16
N TYR A 65 1.37 12.86 -1.41
CA TYR A 65 2.36 12.15 -0.60
C TYR A 65 3.23 11.24 -1.47
N VAL A 66 4.39 10.90 -0.97
CA VAL A 66 5.37 10.08 -1.68
C VAL A 66 5.69 8.86 -0.84
N LEU A 67 5.65 7.71 -1.48
CA LEU A 67 5.97 6.42 -0.88
C LEU A 67 7.15 5.77 -1.60
N VAL A 68 7.92 4.96 -0.88
CA VAL A 68 8.61 3.83 -1.49
C VAL A 68 7.78 2.57 -1.22
N ALA A 69 7.45 1.87 -2.30
CA ALA A 69 6.71 0.62 -2.27
C ALA A 69 7.63 -0.54 -2.65
N GLY A 70 7.74 -1.54 -1.77
CA GLY A 70 8.42 -2.80 -2.02
C GLY A 70 7.44 -3.95 -2.09
N ARG A 71 7.57 -4.83 -3.09
CA ARG A 71 6.74 -6.03 -3.22
C ARG A 71 7.62 -7.28 -3.31
N THR A 72 7.21 -8.32 -2.59
CA THR A 72 7.78 -9.67 -2.64
C THR A 72 6.73 -10.73 -3.01
N GLY A 73 5.49 -10.29 -3.25
CA GLY A 73 4.36 -11.12 -3.61
C GLY A 73 3.34 -10.40 -4.49
N PRO A 74 2.33 -11.13 -4.99
CA PRO A 74 1.30 -10.57 -5.86
C PRO A 74 0.52 -9.45 -5.14
N GLY A 75 0.07 -8.48 -5.92
CA GLY A 75 -0.83 -7.43 -5.45
C GLY A 75 -2.28 -7.87 -5.43
N GLU A 76 -3.12 -7.00 -4.87
CA GLU A 76 -4.57 -7.00 -5.04
C GLU A 76 -4.95 -5.91 -6.04
N VAL A 77 -6.16 -5.99 -6.59
CA VAL A 77 -6.73 -4.87 -7.33
C VAL A 77 -6.91 -3.69 -6.39
N GLU A 78 -6.51 -2.51 -6.81
CA GLU A 78 -6.59 -1.25 -6.07
C GLU A 78 -7.39 -0.21 -6.86
N VAL A 79 -8.18 0.59 -6.14
CA VAL A 79 -8.85 1.80 -6.67
C VAL A 79 -8.70 2.89 -5.63
N HIS A 80 -8.15 4.03 -6.06
CA HIS A 80 -8.00 5.25 -5.28
C HIS A 80 -8.89 6.33 -5.89
N GLU A 81 -10.05 6.61 -5.30
CA GLU A 81 -11.07 7.49 -5.90
C GLU A 81 -10.61 8.95 -6.06
N HIS A 82 -9.67 9.38 -5.21
CA HIS A 82 -9.24 10.77 -5.11
C HIS A 82 -7.74 10.97 -5.32
N TRP A 83 -7.02 9.93 -5.78
CA TRP A 83 -5.58 9.98 -5.92
C TRP A 83 -5.14 9.49 -7.29
N ILE A 84 -4.34 10.30 -7.95
CA ILE A 84 -3.58 9.92 -9.14
C ILE A 84 -2.29 9.28 -8.66
N ASP A 85 -1.95 8.10 -9.17
CA ASP A 85 -0.68 7.43 -8.88
C ASP A 85 0.33 7.70 -10.00
N TYR A 86 1.46 8.30 -9.68
CA TYR A 86 2.64 8.36 -10.52
C TYR A 86 3.68 7.40 -9.97
N MET A 87 4.12 6.44 -10.75
CA MET A 87 5.01 5.37 -10.29
C MET A 87 6.30 5.35 -11.10
N ALA A 88 7.44 5.56 -10.44
CA ALA A 88 8.76 5.41 -11.02
C ALA A 88 9.35 4.07 -10.59
N ILE A 89 9.57 3.14 -11.52
CA ILE A 89 10.03 1.79 -11.22
C ILE A 89 11.53 1.79 -10.97
N GLN A 90 11.93 1.43 -9.75
CA GLN A 90 13.31 1.47 -9.29
C GLN A 90 14.02 0.13 -9.40
N GLN A 91 13.28 -0.97 -9.32
CA GLN A 91 13.83 -2.32 -9.32
C GLN A 91 12.80 -3.36 -9.75
N GLY A 92 13.27 -4.40 -10.47
CA GLY A 92 12.47 -5.57 -10.81
C GLY A 92 11.55 -5.36 -12.02
N GLU A 93 10.67 -6.32 -12.19
CA GLU A 93 9.69 -6.40 -13.28
C GLU A 93 8.35 -6.87 -12.71
N ALA A 94 7.26 -6.36 -13.25
CA ALA A 94 5.90 -6.76 -12.90
C ALA A 94 5.01 -6.77 -14.13
N GLU A 95 3.94 -7.54 -14.10
CA GLU A 95 2.79 -7.34 -14.96
C GLU A 95 1.87 -6.30 -14.30
N PHE A 96 1.49 -5.30 -15.03
CA PHE A 96 0.63 -4.23 -14.57
C PHE A 96 -0.63 -4.16 -15.41
N THR A 97 -1.78 -4.33 -14.75
CA THR A 97 -3.10 -4.18 -15.39
C THR A 97 -3.71 -2.86 -14.96
N SER A 98 -4.26 -2.10 -15.91
CA SER A 98 -4.93 -0.82 -15.65
C SER A 98 -6.24 -0.71 -16.42
N GLY A 99 -7.29 -0.19 -15.78
CA GLY A 99 -8.65 -0.13 -16.32
C GLY A 99 -9.39 -1.46 -16.20
N GLY A 100 -10.43 -1.65 -17.00
CA GLY A 100 -11.29 -2.82 -16.94
C GLY A 100 -12.42 -2.67 -15.93
N THR A 101 -13.13 -3.79 -15.71
CA THR A 101 -14.26 -3.87 -14.77
C THR A 101 -13.85 -4.71 -13.56
N VAL A 102 -14.17 -4.23 -12.36
CA VAL A 102 -13.84 -4.93 -11.11
C VAL A 102 -15.10 -5.36 -10.38
N THR A 103 -15.12 -6.58 -9.87
CA THR A 103 -16.18 -7.14 -9.04
C THR A 103 -15.60 -7.67 -7.73
N GLY A 104 -16.40 -7.56 -6.63
CA GLY A 104 -16.00 -8.14 -5.33
C GLY A 104 -14.96 -7.32 -4.56
N MET A 105 -14.81 -6.02 -4.83
CA MET A 105 -13.97 -5.14 -4.03
C MET A 105 -14.54 -4.91 -2.64
N ARG A 106 -13.65 -4.60 -1.69
CA ARG A 106 -13.99 -4.13 -0.35
C ARG A 106 -13.47 -2.72 -0.14
N ASP A 107 -14.23 -1.90 0.58
CA ASP A 107 -13.75 -0.61 1.06
C ASP A 107 -12.71 -0.85 2.18
N THR A 108 -11.61 -0.14 2.12
CA THR A 108 -10.54 -0.19 3.12
C THR A 108 -10.39 1.12 3.89
N ALA A 109 -10.76 2.23 3.26
CA ALA A 109 -10.88 3.57 3.82
C ALA A 109 -11.78 4.42 2.91
N PRO A 110 -12.19 5.64 3.29
CA PRO A 110 -12.92 6.54 2.40
C PRO A 110 -12.18 6.78 1.08
N GLY A 111 -12.80 6.41 -0.03
CA GLY A 111 -12.23 6.51 -1.38
C GLY A 111 -11.13 5.48 -1.71
N GLU A 112 -10.92 4.49 -0.85
CA GLU A 112 -9.91 3.43 -1.03
C GLU A 112 -10.57 2.06 -1.08
N ARG A 113 -10.44 1.35 -2.19
CA ARG A 113 -10.99 0.01 -2.38
C ARG A 113 -9.92 -0.97 -2.82
N ARG A 114 -10.02 -2.23 -2.34
CA ARG A 114 -9.05 -3.28 -2.63
C ARG A 114 -9.70 -4.64 -2.85
N GLY A 115 -8.96 -5.54 -3.53
CA GLY A 115 -9.36 -6.92 -3.76
C GLY A 115 -10.32 -7.08 -4.92
N GLY A 116 -10.99 -8.22 -4.95
CA GLY A 116 -11.88 -8.58 -6.05
C GLY A 116 -11.14 -9.11 -7.28
N THR A 117 -11.86 -9.13 -8.40
CA THR A 117 -11.36 -9.61 -9.69
C THR A 117 -11.50 -8.53 -10.73
N ILE A 118 -10.42 -8.24 -11.45
CA ILE A 118 -10.39 -7.33 -12.59
C ILE A 118 -10.56 -8.13 -13.89
N THR A 119 -11.43 -7.66 -14.79
CA THR A 119 -11.68 -8.27 -16.10
C THR A 119 -11.51 -7.23 -17.18
N GLY A 120 -10.72 -7.55 -18.20
CA GLY A 120 -10.34 -6.62 -19.25
C GLY A 120 -9.29 -5.61 -18.74
N GLY A 121 -9.21 -4.46 -19.39
CA GLY A 121 -8.17 -3.46 -19.13
C GLY A 121 -6.94 -3.65 -20.02
N THR A 122 -5.98 -2.76 -19.85
CA THR A 122 -4.69 -2.81 -20.54
C THR A 122 -3.66 -3.50 -19.65
N VAL A 123 -3.01 -4.51 -20.17
CA VAL A 123 -1.94 -5.25 -19.48
C VAL A 123 -0.61 -4.90 -20.12
N VAL A 124 0.36 -4.48 -19.31
CA VAL A 124 1.73 -4.17 -19.75
C VAL A 124 2.74 -4.80 -18.80
N THR A 125 3.89 -5.19 -19.34
CA THR A 125 5.05 -5.51 -18.51
C THR A 125 5.78 -4.21 -18.20
N ILE A 126 5.95 -3.93 -16.90
CA ILE A 126 6.70 -2.77 -16.39
C ILE A 126 8.00 -3.24 -15.75
N LYS A 127 9.05 -2.45 -15.89
CA LYS A 127 10.40 -2.80 -15.41
C LYS A 127 11.15 -1.56 -14.94
N GLN A 128 12.29 -1.79 -14.33
CA GLN A 128 13.18 -0.71 -13.89
C GLN A 128 13.41 0.33 -15.00
N GLY A 129 13.22 1.60 -14.64
CA GLY A 129 13.32 2.76 -15.52
C GLY A 129 11.99 3.21 -16.13
N ASP A 130 10.95 2.39 -16.08
CA ASP A 130 9.63 2.77 -16.56
C ASP A 130 8.94 3.74 -15.59
N PHE A 131 8.04 4.55 -16.16
CA PHE A 131 7.20 5.49 -15.42
C PHE A 131 5.75 5.33 -15.83
N LEU A 132 4.85 5.29 -14.86
CA LEU A 132 3.42 5.09 -15.04
C LEU A 132 2.64 6.26 -14.47
N MET A 133 1.45 6.48 -15.02
CA MET A 133 0.41 7.32 -14.45
C MET A 133 -0.90 6.54 -14.44
N VAL A 134 -1.54 6.46 -13.28
CA VAL A 134 -2.87 5.86 -13.10
C VAL A 134 -3.80 6.97 -12.63
N PRO A 135 -4.82 7.34 -13.43
CA PRO A 135 -5.81 8.33 -13.02
C PRO A 135 -6.56 7.94 -11.74
N ALA A 136 -7.07 8.94 -11.03
CA ALA A 136 -7.96 8.71 -9.90
C ALA A 136 -9.20 7.88 -10.35
N GLY A 137 -9.66 7.01 -9.47
CA GLY A 137 -10.78 6.10 -9.74
C GLY A 137 -10.47 4.93 -10.68
N GLN A 138 -9.31 4.89 -11.32
CA GLN A 138 -8.98 3.82 -12.26
C GLN A 138 -8.49 2.55 -11.55
N PRO A 139 -9.15 1.39 -11.74
CA PRO A 139 -8.69 0.13 -11.20
C PRO A 139 -7.32 -0.24 -11.75
N HIS A 140 -6.45 -0.76 -10.89
CA HIS A 140 -5.15 -1.26 -11.32
C HIS A 140 -4.65 -2.40 -10.42
N LEU A 141 -3.72 -3.19 -10.96
CA LEU A 141 -3.17 -4.38 -10.30
C LEU A 141 -1.70 -4.54 -10.69
N THR A 142 -0.85 -4.70 -9.68
CA THR A 142 0.57 -5.03 -9.87
C THR A 142 0.81 -6.48 -9.50
N MET A 143 1.24 -7.29 -10.46
CA MET A 143 1.55 -8.71 -10.27
C MET A 143 3.03 -8.96 -10.50
N ILE A 144 3.71 -9.52 -9.50
CA ILE A 144 5.11 -9.93 -9.61
C ILE A 144 5.23 -11.45 -9.62
N LYS A 145 6.27 -11.97 -10.25
CA LYS A 145 6.57 -13.41 -10.22
C LYS A 145 6.95 -13.83 -8.80
N PRO A 146 6.51 -15.01 -8.33
CA PRO A 146 6.94 -15.54 -7.04
C PRO A 146 8.47 -15.54 -6.89
N GLY A 147 8.97 -15.10 -5.74
CA GLY A 147 10.40 -15.02 -5.44
C GLY A 147 11.12 -13.82 -6.06
N SER A 148 10.41 -12.96 -6.80
CA SER A 148 10.97 -11.69 -7.31
C SER A 148 10.86 -10.59 -6.26
N ASN A 149 11.68 -9.54 -6.44
CA ASN A 149 11.58 -8.29 -5.71
C ASN A 149 11.23 -7.17 -6.69
N PHE A 150 10.33 -6.30 -6.27
CA PHE A 150 9.93 -5.13 -7.04
C PHE A 150 9.92 -3.90 -6.13
N ARG A 151 10.43 -2.77 -6.63
CA ARG A 151 10.42 -1.50 -5.91
C ARG A 151 10.02 -0.37 -6.83
N ALA A 152 9.13 0.48 -6.34
CA ALA A 152 8.72 1.70 -7.01
C ALA A 152 8.72 2.88 -6.02
N ILE A 153 9.01 4.08 -6.52
CA ILE A 153 8.61 5.32 -5.86
C ILE A 153 7.24 5.69 -6.40
N VAL A 154 6.31 5.91 -5.50
CA VAL A 154 4.92 6.24 -5.83
C VAL A 154 4.60 7.64 -5.31
N PHE A 155 4.25 8.54 -6.21
CA PHE A 155 3.70 9.85 -5.90
C PHE A 155 2.19 9.75 -6.01
N LYS A 156 1.50 10.02 -4.92
CA LYS A 156 0.06 10.14 -4.92
C LYS A 156 -0.32 11.61 -4.88
N VAL A 157 -1.02 12.06 -5.90
CA VAL A 157 -1.45 13.46 -6.05
C VAL A 157 -2.97 13.49 -5.97
N ARG A 158 -3.51 14.33 -5.11
CA ARG A 158 -4.95 14.45 -4.90
C ARG A 158 -5.60 15.20 -6.08
N GLU A 159 -6.68 14.63 -6.59
CA GLU A 159 -7.56 15.23 -7.58
C GLU A 159 -8.81 15.81 -6.91
#